data_72f0461f33e971b127a1c74c054913fc
#
_entry.id   72f0461f33e971b127a1c74c054913fc
#
_cell.length_a   1.000
_cell.length_b   1.000
_cell.length_c   1.000
_cell.angle_alpha   90.00
_cell.angle_beta   90.00
_cell.angle_gamma   90.00
#
_symmetry.space_group_name_H-M   'P 1'
#
loop_
_entity.id
_entity.type
_entity.pdbx_description
1 polymer ?
#
loop_
_entity_poly.entity_id
_entity_poly.type
_entity_poly.pdbx_seq_one_letter_code
_entity_poly.pdbx_strand_id
1 'polypeptide(L)'
;SPYLGVGLIRHNNLKRSSFAFSYGVTGSYNLNERIALSATLGGTTTHGNFDGYGNKKYFADNLLSGSIGITVGIGHLGWHRKEQIHSTIANEEIITHPTAINIPSYPRNSYNGLRSLQERIANGEGKDGTNSIDDDNIAKFDAPILFFFKRNSTELIDKQQFINIREIAAAVKEYDLDVRIVGSADSKTGTSKHNRTLSIKRCRYIAKLLLKAGVPRDKMTASIKGGNSYYKPYTANRHTCVMLYKKK
;
A
#
# COMPACT_ATOMS: atom_id res chain seq x y z
N SER A 1 -9.98 -11.81 -18.92
CA SER A 1 -8.75 -12.62 -18.86
C SER A 1 -8.82 -13.78 -19.84
N PRO A 2 -7.90 -13.91 -20.82
CA PRO A 2 -7.75 -15.14 -21.58
C PRO A 2 -7.16 -16.23 -20.68
N TYR A 3 -7.49 -17.50 -20.99
CA TYR A 3 -6.88 -18.65 -20.34
C TYR A 3 -6.53 -19.73 -21.36
N LEU A 4 -5.50 -20.49 -21.02
CA LEU A 4 -5.08 -21.70 -21.72
C LEU A 4 -4.86 -22.80 -20.67
N GLY A 5 -5.29 -24.00 -20.96
CA GLY A 5 -5.15 -25.12 -20.04
C GLY A 5 -4.93 -26.43 -20.77
N VAL A 6 -4.22 -27.34 -20.12
CA VAL A 6 -4.05 -28.72 -20.58
C VAL A 6 -4.53 -29.63 -19.46
N GLY A 7 -5.15 -30.74 -19.84
CA GLY A 7 -5.72 -31.69 -18.89
C GLY A 7 -6.02 -33.03 -19.49
N LEU A 8 -6.58 -33.91 -18.66
CA LEU A 8 -7.12 -35.20 -19.06
C LEU A 8 -8.64 -35.19 -18.91
N ILE A 9 -9.35 -35.52 -19.91
CA ILE A 9 -10.80 -35.70 -19.88
C ILE A 9 -11.14 -37.19 -20.01
N ARG A 10 -12.11 -37.65 -19.23
CA ARG A 10 -12.55 -39.03 -19.20
C ARG A 10 -14.04 -39.14 -19.54
N HIS A 11 -14.36 -39.96 -20.52
CA HIS A 11 -15.74 -40.31 -20.82
C HIS A 11 -16.13 -41.58 -20.03
N ASN A 12 -17.07 -41.44 -19.08
CA ASN A 12 -17.39 -42.51 -18.14
C ASN A 12 -18.05 -43.74 -18.82
N ASN A 13 -18.96 -43.50 -19.75
CA ASN A 13 -19.68 -44.60 -20.40
C ASN A 13 -18.79 -45.38 -21.37
N LEU A 14 -17.91 -44.73 -22.10
CA LEU A 14 -17.01 -45.36 -23.05
C LEU A 14 -15.66 -45.78 -22.41
N LYS A 15 -15.44 -45.51 -21.14
CA LYS A 15 -14.17 -45.75 -20.38
C LYS A 15 -12.91 -45.26 -21.13
N ARG A 16 -13.06 -44.21 -21.91
CA ARG A 16 -11.96 -43.58 -22.68
C ARG A 16 -11.43 -42.39 -21.98
N SER A 17 -10.12 -42.16 -22.01
CA SER A 17 -9.47 -40.94 -21.54
C SER A 17 -8.68 -40.32 -22.69
N SER A 18 -8.71 -39.02 -22.83
CA SER A 18 -7.96 -38.27 -23.83
C SER A 18 -7.32 -37.03 -23.24
N PHE A 19 -6.21 -36.64 -23.82
CA PHE A 19 -5.65 -35.31 -23.56
C PHE A 19 -6.60 -34.24 -24.11
N ALA A 20 -6.79 -33.20 -23.31
CA ALA A 20 -7.63 -32.09 -23.67
C ALA A 20 -6.81 -30.77 -23.57
N PHE A 21 -6.98 -29.93 -24.57
CA PHE A 21 -6.47 -28.60 -24.61
C PHE A 21 -7.65 -27.63 -24.52
N SER A 22 -7.68 -26.82 -23.46
CA SER A 22 -8.76 -25.87 -23.22
C SER A 22 -8.26 -24.43 -23.40
N TYR A 23 -9.08 -23.61 -24.02
CA TYR A 23 -8.80 -22.20 -24.25
C TYR A 23 -10.08 -21.40 -24.14
N GLY A 24 -9.96 -20.14 -23.75
CA GLY A 24 -11.14 -19.29 -23.64
C GLY A 24 -10.87 -17.93 -23.04
N VAL A 25 -11.96 -17.22 -22.80
CA VAL A 25 -11.95 -15.89 -22.20
C VAL A 25 -12.93 -15.85 -21.04
N THR A 26 -12.47 -15.36 -19.90
CA THR A 26 -13.29 -15.09 -18.72
C THR A 26 -13.40 -13.57 -18.52
N GLY A 27 -14.61 -13.07 -18.50
CA GLY A 27 -14.95 -11.73 -18.02
C GLY A 27 -15.44 -11.79 -16.57
N SER A 28 -15.01 -10.88 -15.72
CA SER A 28 -15.51 -10.77 -14.35
C SER A 28 -15.90 -9.34 -14.04
N TYR A 29 -17.03 -9.18 -13.35
CA TYR A 29 -17.54 -7.90 -12.88
C TYR A 29 -17.72 -7.95 -11.35
N ASN A 30 -17.02 -7.09 -10.64
CA ASN A 30 -17.09 -7.03 -9.18
C ASN A 30 -18.31 -6.22 -8.77
N LEU A 31 -19.26 -6.86 -8.10
CA LEU A 31 -20.45 -6.20 -7.52
C LEU A 31 -20.09 -5.45 -6.24
N ASN A 32 -19.21 -6.04 -5.42
CA ASN A 32 -18.64 -5.42 -4.23
C ASN A 32 -17.28 -6.08 -3.89
N GLU A 33 -16.69 -5.72 -2.74
CA GLU A 33 -15.37 -6.24 -2.31
C GLU A 33 -15.31 -7.77 -2.11
N ARG A 34 -16.45 -8.43 -2.01
CA ARG A 34 -16.55 -9.86 -1.70
C ARG A 34 -17.29 -10.68 -2.75
N ILE A 35 -18.02 -10.05 -3.66
CA ILE A 35 -18.85 -10.75 -4.65
C ILE A 35 -18.50 -10.29 -6.05
N ALA A 36 -18.19 -11.24 -6.92
CA ALA A 36 -17.98 -10.99 -8.35
C ALA A 36 -18.83 -11.94 -9.19
N LEU A 37 -19.40 -11.41 -10.26
CA LEU A 37 -19.99 -12.20 -11.34
C LEU A 37 -18.93 -12.51 -12.36
N SER A 38 -18.90 -13.73 -12.86
CA SER A 38 -18.01 -14.16 -13.93
C SER A 38 -18.79 -14.83 -15.05
N ALA A 39 -18.38 -14.56 -16.27
CA ALA A 39 -18.84 -15.27 -17.46
C ALA A 39 -17.63 -15.79 -18.23
N THR A 40 -17.67 -17.05 -18.60
CA THR A 40 -16.59 -17.70 -19.35
C THR A 40 -17.13 -18.31 -20.62
N LEU A 41 -16.46 -18.02 -21.74
CA LEU A 41 -16.66 -18.70 -23.01
C LEU A 41 -15.35 -19.39 -23.37
N GLY A 42 -15.43 -20.68 -23.69
CA GLY A 42 -14.24 -21.45 -23.97
C GLY A 42 -14.49 -22.63 -24.89
N GLY A 43 -13.41 -23.11 -25.47
CA GLY A 43 -13.37 -24.34 -26.25
C GLY A 43 -12.43 -25.35 -25.62
N THR A 44 -12.75 -26.61 -25.77
CA THR A 44 -11.89 -27.73 -25.42
C THR A 44 -11.72 -28.63 -26.61
N THR A 45 -10.49 -28.84 -27.01
CA THR A 45 -10.11 -29.75 -28.09
C THR A 45 -9.51 -31.02 -27.50
N THR A 46 -10.01 -32.17 -27.87
CA THR A 46 -9.49 -33.47 -27.45
C THR A 46 -8.87 -34.22 -28.63
N HIS A 47 -7.90 -35.05 -28.33
CA HIS A 47 -7.29 -35.91 -29.37
C HIS A 47 -8.11 -37.17 -29.59
N GLY A 48 -8.41 -37.45 -30.85
CA GLY A 48 -9.15 -38.65 -31.27
C GLY A 48 -10.67 -38.52 -31.14
N ASN A 49 -11.36 -39.58 -31.48
CA ASN A 49 -12.82 -39.71 -31.40
C ASN A 49 -13.23 -39.99 -29.95
N PHE A 50 -13.28 -38.91 -29.14
CA PHE A 50 -13.52 -38.97 -27.68
C PHE A 50 -15.00 -39.28 -27.38
N ASP A 51 -15.92 -38.72 -28.15
CA ASP A 51 -17.37 -38.86 -27.96
C ASP A 51 -17.93 -40.15 -28.58
N GLY A 52 -17.14 -40.86 -29.37
CA GLY A 52 -17.56 -42.10 -30.04
C GLY A 52 -18.38 -41.91 -31.34
N TYR A 53 -18.69 -40.67 -31.70
CA TYR A 53 -19.46 -40.27 -32.86
C TYR A 53 -18.59 -39.53 -33.85
N GLY A 54 -17.70 -40.11 -34.52
CA GLY A 54 -16.85 -39.40 -35.47
C GLY A 54 -16.40 -40.25 -36.64
N ASN A 55 -16.25 -39.63 -37.81
CA ASN A 55 -15.64 -40.22 -38.96
C ASN A 55 -14.12 -40.21 -38.77
N LYS A 56 -13.42 -41.30 -39.02
CA LYS A 56 -11.96 -41.49 -38.84
C LYS A 56 -11.10 -40.43 -39.55
N LYS A 57 -11.71 -39.44 -40.17
CA LYS A 57 -11.05 -38.38 -40.95
C LYS A 57 -10.65 -37.14 -40.14
N TYR A 58 -11.17 -36.96 -38.92
CA TYR A 58 -10.87 -35.80 -38.08
C TYR A 58 -10.12 -36.24 -36.83
N PHE A 59 -8.98 -35.59 -36.59
CA PHE A 59 -8.05 -35.92 -35.50
C PHE A 59 -8.42 -35.30 -34.14
N ALA A 60 -9.49 -34.51 -34.06
CA ALA A 60 -9.82 -33.80 -32.83
C ALA A 60 -11.33 -33.53 -32.71
N ASP A 61 -11.86 -33.78 -31.52
CA ASP A 61 -13.21 -33.37 -31.14
C ASP A 61 -13.14 -32.01 -30.43
N ASN A 62 -14.05 -31.09 -30.80
CA ASN A 62 -14.11 -29.77 -30.23
C ASN A 62 -15.42 -29.60 -29.44
N LEU A 63 -15.28 -29.22 -28.20
CA LEU A 63 -16.38 -28.88 -27.30
C LEU A 63 -16.40 -27.39 -27.05
N LEU A 64 -17.49 -26.70 -27.35
CA LEU A 64 -17.72 -25.33 -26.95
C LEU A 64 -18.45 -25.31 -25.60
N SER A 65 -17.99 -24.51 -24.69
CA SER A 65 -18.57 -24.35 -23.34
C SER A 65 -18.79 -22.89 -22.98
N GLY A 66 -19.89 -22.63 -22.32
CA GLY A 66 -20.18 -21.33 -21.70
C GLY A 66 -20.59 -21.55 -20.26
N SER A 67 -20.09 -20.71 -19.36
CA SER A 67 -20.47 -20.76 -17.95
C SER A 67 -20.66 -19.37 -17.36
N ILE A 68 -21.59 -19.28 -16.41
CA ILE A 68 -21.81 -18.09 -15.59
C ILE A 68 -21.58 -18.53 -14.15
N GLY A 69 -20.82 -17.74 -13.41
CA GLY A 69 -20.48 -18.05 -12.03
C GLY A 69 -20.56 -16.83 -11.12
N ILE A 70 -20.73 -17.11 -9.84
CA ILE A 70 -20.61 -16.13 -8.77
C ILE A 70 -19.41 -16.53 -7.92
N THR A 71 -18.48 -15.60 -7.74
CA THR A 71 -17.35 -15.80 -6.85
C THR A 71 -17.58 -15.02 -5.57
N VAL A 72 -17.50 -15.72 -4.42
CA VAL A 72 -17.64 -15.13 -3.10
C VAL A 72 -16.30 -15.26 -2.37
N GLY A 73 -15.73 -14.13 -1.97
CA GLY A 73 -14.52 -14.09 -1.15
C GLY A 73 -14.84 -14.45 0.31
N ILE A 74 -14.36 -15.61 0.77
CA ILE A 74 -14.54 -16.08 2.14
C ILE A 74 -13.25 -15.80 2.93
N GLY A 75 -13.34 -15.04 4.02
CA GLY A 75 -12.23 -14.73 4.93
C GLY A 75 -11.46 -13.44 4.62
N HIS A 76 -10.29 -13.29 5.24
CA HIS A 76 -9.41 -12.11 5.15
C HIS A 76 -8.62 -12.00 3.83
N LEU A 77 -8.82 -12.92 2.89
CA LEU A 77 -8.26 -12.88 1.54
C LEU A 77 -9.18 -12.02 0.66
N GLY A 78 -9.33 -10.75 1.02
CA GLY A 78 -9.96 -9.76 0.16
C GLY A 78 -9.20 -9.63 -1.14
N TRP A 79 -9.92 -9.49 -2.23
CA TRP A 79 -9.40 -9.17 -3.53
C TRP A 79 -8.67 -7.83 -3.42
N HIS A 80 -7.35 -7.88 -3.44
CA HIS A 80 -6.56 -6.65 -3.48
C HIS A 80 -6.73 -6.04 -4.88
N ARG A 81 -7.74 -5.17 -5.04
CA ARG A 81 -7.64 -4.12 -6.02
C ARG A 81 -6.25 -3.51 -5.84
N LYS A 82 -5.48 -3.37 -6.91
CA LYS A 82 -4.37 -2.41 -6.91
C LYS A 82 -5.02 -1.05 -6.72
N GLU A 83 -5.32 -0.70 -5.48
CA GLU A 83 -5.59 0.67 -5.14
C GLU A 83 -4.33 1.43 -5.52
N GLN A 84 -4.44 2.24 -6.52
CA GLN A 84 -3.62 3.42 -6.60
C GLN A 84 -3.81 4.09 -5.24
N ILE A 85 -2.77 3.99 -4.42
CA ILE A 85 -2.75 4.59 -3.09
C ILE A 85 -2.54 6.08 -3.32
N HIS A 86 -3.51 6.72 -3.92
CA HIS A 86 -3.71 8.13 -3.80
C HIS A 86 -4.35 8.37 -2.43
N SER A 87 -3.55 8.90 -1.50
CA SER A 87 -3.89 9.81 -0.40
C SER A 87 -5.14 9.56 0.46
N THR A 88 -6.00 8.62 0.15
CA THR A 88 -7.25 8.40 0.86
C THR A 88 -7.27 7.06 1.59
N ILE A 89 -6.12 6.60 2.14
CA ILE A 89 -6.22 5.74 3.31
C ILE A 89 -6.65 6.68 4.42
N ALA A 90 -7.90 6.85 4.38
CA ALA A 90 -8.75 7.54 5.30
C ALA A 90 -7.93 8.23 6.40
N ASN A 91 -7.67 9.52 6.22
CA ASN A 91 -7.28 10.40 7.30
C ASN A 91 -8.09 10.08 8.58
N GLU A 92 -9.30 9.52 8.42
CA GLU A 92 -10.17 9.09 9.50
C GLU A 92 -9.64 7.92 10.33
N GLU A 93 -9.19 6.81 9.70
CA GLU A 93 -8.76 5.62 10.45
C GLU A 93 -7.38 5.75 11.11
N ILE A 94 -6.50 6.60 10.55
CA ILE A 94 -5.17 6.82 11.10
C ILE A 94 -5.22 7.75 12.31
N ILE A 95 -6.17 8.67 12.35
CA ILE A 95 -6.21 9.79 13.31
C ILE A 95 -7.28 9.62 14.40
N THR A 96 -8.15 8.61 14.35
CA THR A 96 -9.17 8.37 15.38
C THR A 96 -8.63 7.59 16.58
N HIS A 97 -8.82 8.13 17.76
CA HIS A 97 -8.57 7.66 19.13
C HIS A 97 -7.15 7.85 19.70
N PRO A 98 -6.96 8.88 20.50
CA PRO A 98 -5.73 9.05 21.28
C PRO A 98 -5.73 8.10 22.47
N THR A 99 -5.05 6.97 22.38
CA THR A 99 -4.60 6.25 23.57
C THR A 99 -3.56 7.10 24.30
N ALA A 100 -3.56 7.11 25.62
CA ALA A 100 -2.64 7.92 26.40
C ALA A 100 -1.17 7.54 26.11
N ILE A 101 -0.50 8.30 25.23
CA ILE A 101 0.94 8.20 24.98
C ILE A 101 1.59 9.33 25.78
N ASN A 102 2.51 8.99 26.67
CA ASN A 102 3.30 9.99 27.38
C ASN A 102 4.44 10.48 26.47
N ILE A 103 4.42 11.74 26.08
CA ILE A 103 5.51 12.37 25.32
C ILE A 103 6.49 12.96 26.33
N PRO A 104 7.73 12.42 26.43
CA PRO A 104 8.71 12.95 27.38
C PRO A 104 8.98 14.43 27.15
N SER A 105 9.18 15.17 28.24
CA SER A 105 9.59 16.59 28.19
C SER A 105 11.10 16.65 28.19
N TYR A 106 11.70 17.17 27.13
CA TYR A 106 13.12 17.44 27.04
C TYR A 106 13.36 18.95 27.01
N PRO A 107 14.43 19.46 27.64
CA PRO A 107 14.77 20.86 27.54
C PRO A 107 15.10 21.25 26.09
N ARG A 108 14.63 22.43 25.69
CA ARG A 108 14.71 22.90 24.28
C ARG A 108 16.16 23.08 23.80
N ASN A 109 17.11 23.27 24.72
CA ASN A 109 18.53 23.47 24.40
C ASN A 109 19.30 22.18 24.06
N SER A 110 18.67 21.00 24.20
CA SER A 110 19.34 19.71 23.99
C SER A 110 19.31 19.21 22.55
N TYR A 111 18.64 19.92 21.63
CA TYR A 111 18.55 19.52 20.23
C TYR A 111 18.42 20.71 19.27
N ASN A 112 19.39 20.83 18.34
CA ASN A 112 19.42 21.93 17.36
C ASN A 112 18.94 21.52 15.96
N GLY A 113 18.49 20.30 15.75
CA GLY A 113 18.23 19.75 14.42
C GLY A 113 17.11 20.42 13.62
N LEU A 114 16.15 21.06 14.29
CA LEU A 114 15.06 21.80 13.64
C LEU A 114 15.26 23.31 13.62
N ARG A 115 16.29 23.82 14.29
CA ARG A 115 16.56 25.26 14.30
C ARG A 115 16.91 25.78 12.91
N SER A 116 17.72 25.03 12.16
CA SER A 116 18.03 25.32 10.76
C SER A 116 16.80 25.28 9.85
N LEU A 117 15.84 24.39 10.14
CA LEU A 117 14.57 24.33 9.43
C LEU A 117 13.69 25.54 9.74
N GLN A 118 13.61 25.96 11.02
CA GLN A 118 12.89 27.15 11.44
C GLN A 118 13.48 28.41 10.81
N GLU A 119 14.80 28.54 10.79
CA GLU A 119 15.51 29.66 10.15
C GLU A 119 15.23 29.71 8.64
N ARG A 120 15.23 28.56 7.96
CA ARG A 120 14.91 28.48 6.52
C ARG A 120 13.46 28.82 6.23
N ILE A 121 12.53 28.38 7.08
CA ILE A 121 11.11 28.74 6.99
C ILE A 121 10.92 30.25 7.18
N ALA A 122 11.56 30.84 8.20
CA ALA A 122 11.49 32.27 8.48
C ALA A 122 12.07 33.11 7.35
N ASN A 123 13.13 32.64 6.70
CA ASN A 123 13.77 33.32 5.55
C ASN A 123 13.05 33.13 4.22
N GLY A 124 11.94 32.39 4.20
CA GLY A 124 11.19 32.13 2.96
C GLY A 124 11.91 31.25 1.93
N GLU A 125 12.99 30.56 2.34
CA GLU A 125 13.80 29.71 1.48
C GLU A 125 13.12 28.36 1.19
N GLY A 126 11.95 28.40 0.54
CA GLY A 126 11.36 27.21 -0.08
C GLY A 126 11.94 27.06 -1.48
N LYS A 127 13.03 26.32 -1.67
CA LYS A 127 13.51 25.96 -3.00
C LYS A 127 12.67 24.84 -3.59
N ASP A 128 12.36 25.01 -4.89
CA ASP A 128 11.84 23.94 -5.75
C ASP A 128 12.83 22.78 -5.80
N GLY A 129 12.69 21.84 -4.90
CA GLY A 129 13.42 20.58 -4.92
C GLY A 129 12.74 19.62 -5.88
N THR A 130 13.35 19.44 -7.05
CA THR A 130 13.01 18.42 -8.04
C THR A 130 13.13 17.03 -7.45
N ASN A 131 12.04 16.50 -6.91
CA ASN A 131 11.76 15.07 -6.82
C ASN A 131 10.25 14.87 -6.84
N SER A 132 9.78 14.73 -8.05
CA SER A 132 8.51 14.21 -8.54
C SER A 132 7.56 13.59 -7.48
N ILE A 133 6.64 14.39 -6.99
CA ILE A 133 5.25 14.03 -6.81
C ILE A 133 4.48 15.26 -7.29
N ASP A 134 3.76 15.08 -8.38
CA ASP A 134 3.01 16.08 -9.10
C ASP A 134 2.00 16.79 -8.17
N ASP A 135 2.41 17.95 -7.69
CA ASP A 135 1.51 18.95 -7.13
C ASP A 135 2.23 20.32 -7.20
N ASP A 136 2.05 21.01 -8.31
CA ASP A 136 2.75 22.25 -8.68
C ASP A 136 2.45 23.45 -7.76
N ASN A 137 1.64 23.27 -6.71
CA ASN A 137 1.15 24.33 -5.83
C ASN A 137 1.67 24.26 -4.38
N ILE A 138 2.74 23.50 -4.10
CA ILE A 138 3.22 23.33 -2.73
C ILE A 138 4.65 23.83 -2.59
N ALA A 139 4.87 24.85 -1.76
CA ALA A 139 6.21 25.22 -1.30
C ALA A 139 6.70 24.15 -0.33
N LYS A 140 7.64 23.28 -0.76
CA LYS A 140 8.22 22.21 0.03
C LYS A 140 9.43 22.74 0.81
N PHE A 141 9.46 22.47 2.10
CA PHE A 141 10.67 22.66 2.90
C PHE A 141 11.50 21.38 2.82
N ASP A 142 12.65 21.42 2.17
CA ASP A 142 13.43 20.30 1.67
C ASP A 142 14.06 19.33 2.69
N ALA A 143 13.78 19.46 3.98
CA ALA A 143 14.36 18.56 4.97
C ALA A 143 13.33 17.59 5.55
N PRO A 144 13.29 16.34 5.10
CA PRO A 144 12.43 15.33 5.71
C PRO A 144 12.93 15.00 7.12
N ILE A 145 12.01 15.02 8.09
CA ILE A 145 12.29 14.61 9.46
C ILE A 145 12.00 13.11 9.56
N LEU A 146 13.03 12.33 9.87
CA LEU A 146 12.95 10.88 9.91
C LEU A 146 12.82 10.36 11.34
N PHE A 147 11.84 9.50 11.57
CA PHE A 147 11.62 8.77 12.82
C PHE A 147 11.96 7.30 12.62
N PHE A 148 13.03 6.83 13.22
CA PHE A 148 13.52 5.47 13.05
C PHE A 148 12.95 4.51 14.08
N PHE A 149 12.63 3.30 13.63
CA PHE A 149 11.97 2.26 14.43
C PHE A 149 12.83 1.01 14.60
N LYS A 150 12.66 0.35 15.74
CA LYS A 150 13.20 -0.99 15.95
C LYS A 150 12.62 -1.98 14.92
N ARG A 151 13.36 -3.08 14.70
CA ARG A 151 12.92 -4.12 13.77
C ARG A 151 11.55 -4.66 14.20
N ASN A 152 10.65 -4.83 13.22
CA ASN A 152 9.30 -5.38 13.42
C ASN A 152 8.51 -4.72 14.55
N SER A 153 8.70 -3.43 14.76
CA SER A 153 8.11 -2.68 15.87
C SER A 153 7.69 -1.26 15.43
N THR A 154 6.80 -0.68 16.23
CA THR A 154 6.47 0.75 16.21
C THR A 154 7.18 1.52 17.31
N GLU A 155 8.12 0.88 18.01
CA GLU A 155 8.95 1.54 19.00
C GLU A 155 10.10 2.27 18.32
N LEU A 156 10.32 3.53 18.69
CA LEU A 156 11.44 4.33 18.20
C LEU A 156 12.77 3.77 18.74
N ILE A 157 13.79 3.81 17.89
CA ILE A 157 15.15 3.36 18.28
C ILE A 157 15.65 4.25 19.41
N ASP A 158 15.42 5.55 19.29
CA ASP A 158 15.85 6.55 20.27
C ASP A 158 14.65 7.39 20.72
N LYS A 159 14.46 7.48 22.04
CA LYS A 159 13.42 8.29 22.66
C LYS A 159 13.66 9.79 22.51
N GLN A 160 14.89 10.22 22.29
CA GLN A 160 15.22 11.62 22.01
C GLN A 160 14.48 12.14 20.75
N GLN A 161 14.10 11.26 19.82
CA GLN A 161 13.30 11.63 18.66
C GLN A 161 11.93 12.25 18.99
N PHE A 162 11.46 12.13 20.25
CA PHE A 162 10.26 12.84 20.70
C PHE A 162 10.42 14.36 20.72
N ILE A 163 11.66 14.87 20.79
CA ILE A 163 11.94 16.29 20.63
C ILE A 163 11.40 16.80 19.30
N ASN A 164 11.63 16.03 18.22
CA ASN A 164 11.16 16.38 16.88
C ASN A 164 9.63 16.54 16.80
N ILE A 165 8.87 15.74 17.56
CA ILE A 165 7.40 15.86 17.58
C ILE A 165 6.98 17.23 18.11
N ARG A 166 7.65 17.75 19.13
CA ARG A 166 7.33 19.05 19.72
C ARG A 166 7.74 20.20 18.81
N GLU A 167 8.91 20.09 18.23
CA GLU A 167 9.42 21.11 17.31
C GLU A 167 8.58 21.19 16.03
N ILE A 168 8.13 20.05 15.50
CA ILE A 168 7.16 20.00 14.39
C ILE A 168 5.86 20.71 14.81
N ALA A 169 5.32 20.39 15.98
CA ALA A 169 4.07 21.00 16.44
C ALA A 169 4.21 22.51 16.64
N ALA A 170 5.34 22.97 17.18
CA ALA A 170 5.65 24.39 17.32
C ALA A 170 5.73 25.08 15.96
N ALA A 171 6.46 24.50 14.99
CA ALA A 171 6.60 25.03 13.65
C ALA A 171 5.26 25.11 12.89
N VAL A 172 4.44 24.05 12.99
CA VAL A 172 3.09 24.03 12.39
C VAL A 172 2.24 25.18 12.91
N LYS A 173 2.28 25.42 14.22
CA LYS A 173 1.49 26.48 14.85
C LYS A 173 2.01 27.87 14.51
N GLU A 174 3.34 28.06 14.50
CA GLU A 174 3.99 29.35 14.31
C GLU A 174 3.90 29.83 12.85
N TYR A 175 4.07 28.92 11.89
CA TYR A 175 4.15 29.24 10.46
C TYR A 175 2.95 28.79 9.64
N ASP A 176 1.90 28.29 10.29
CA ASP A 176 0.68 27.79 9.65
C ASP A 176 0.95 26.73 8.57
N LEU A 177 1.75 25.72 8.93
CA LEU A 177 2.19 24.68 8.02
C LEU A 177 1.25 23.46 8.00
N ASP A 178 1.26 22.76 6.88
CA ASP A 178 0.68 21.43 6.74
C ASP A 178 1.77 20.36 6.94
N VAL A 179 1.35 19.16 7.34
CA VAL A 179 2.23 18.05 7.68
C VAL A 179 1.89 16.85 6.81
N ARG A 180 2.88 16.32 6.09
CA ARG A 180 2.77 15.05 5.37
C ARG A 180 3.56 13.96 6.09
N ILE A 181 2.90 12.88 6.44
CA ILE A 181 3.48 11.74 7.15
C ILE A 181 3.55 10.55 6.20
N VAL A 182 4.75 9.99 6.00
CA VAL A 182 4.96 8.85 5.09
C VAL A 182 5.56 7.69 5.86
N GLY A 183 4.78 6.63 6.08
CA GLY A 183 5.24 5.41 6.75
C GLY A 183 6.01 4.48 5.82
N SER A 184 7.12 3.90 6.33
CA SER A 184 7.97 2.97 5.59
C SER A 184 8.42 1.78 6.44
N ALA A 185 8.78 0.69 5.75
CA ALA A 185 9.47 -0.46 6.32
C ALA A 185 10.62 -0.86 5.39
N ASP A 186 11.61 -1.62 5.89
CA ASP A 186 12.65 -2.14 5.01
C ASP A 186 12.12 -3.32 4.17
N SER A 187 12.52 -3.38 2.89
CA SER A 187 12.09 -4.42 1.95
C SER A 187 12.89 -5.73 2.09
N LYS A 188 14.00 -5.72 2.83
CA LYS A 188 14.86 -6.90 3.01
C LYS A 188 14.35 -7.87 4.06
N THR A 189 13.47 -7.39 4.95
CA THR A 189 12.90 -8.23 6.01
C THR A 189 11.37 -8.24 5.93
N GLY A 190 10.78 -9.43 6.11
CA GLY A 190 9.33 -9.61 6.05
C GLY A 190 8.74 -9.67 4.65
N THR A 191 7.47 -10.02 4.57
CA THR A 191 6.71 -10.05 3.33
C THR A 191 6.19 -8.66 2.96
N SER A 192 5.85 -8.43 1.70
CA SER A 192 5.24 -7.18 1.23
C SER A 192 3.98 -6.79 2.04
N LYS A 193 3.12 -7.77 2.32
CA LYS A 193 1.90 -7.59 3.13
C LYS A 193 2.24 -7.17 4.57
N HIS A 194 3.22 -7.83 5.19
CA HIS A 194 3.68 -7.50 6.54
C HIS A 194 4.27 -6.09 6.59
N ASN A 195 5.15 -5.75 5.65
CA ASN A 195 5.78 -4.44 5.57
C ASN A 195 4.78 -3.30 5.33
N ARG A 196 3.74 -3.55 4.54
CA ARG A 196 2.62 -2.61 4.37
C ARG A 196 1.91 -2.36 5.70
N THR A 197 1.53 -3.43 6.41
CA THR A 197 0.86 -3.32 7.72
C THR A 197 1.74 -2.59 8.75
N LEU A 198 3.03 -2.88 8.77
CA LEU A 198 3.98 -2.24 9.67
C LEU A 198 4.15 -0.76 9.36
N SER A 199 4.19 -0.39 8.08
CA SER A 199 4.24 1.01 7.62
C SER A 199 3.02 1.80 8.07
N ILE A 200 1.82 1.21 7.98
CA ILE A 200 0.57 1.81 8.47
C ILE A 200 0.67 2.05 9.98
N LYS A 201 1.06 1.04 10.75
CA LYS A 201 1.19 1.14 12.21
C LYS A 201 2.17 2.24 12.63
N ARG A 202 3.31 2.36 11.95
CA ARG A 202 4.32 3.41 12.19
C ARG A 202 3.79 4.80 11.85
N CYS A 203 3.13 4.93 10.71
CA CYS A 203 2.50 6.18 10.31
C CYS A 203 1.45 6.64 11.34
N ARG A 204 0.56 5.73 11.77
CA ARG A 204 -0.43 5.98 12.82
C ARG A 204 0.20 6.39 14.15
N TYR A 205 1.32 5.77 14.51
CA TYR A 205 2.01 6.09 15.74
C TYR A 205 2.52 7.53 15.74
N ILE A 206 3.20 7.96 14.68
CA ILE A 206 3.67 9.34 14.56
C ILE A 206 2.51 10.34 14.46
N ALA A 207 1.46 10.05 13.70
CA ALA A 207 0.28 10.89 13.60
C ALA A 207 -0.37 11.10 14.99
N LYS A 208 -0.50 10.04 15.79
CA LYS A 208 -1.00 10.15 17.17
C LYS A 208 -0.13 11.02 18.07
N LEU A 209 1.18 10.95 17.92
CA LEU A 209 2.11 11.80 18.67
C LEU A 209 1.95 13.27 18.30
N LEU A 210 1.84 13.57 17.01
CA LEU A 210 1.64 14.93 16.51
C LEU A 210 0.30 15.53 16.96
N LEU A 211 -0.79 14.75 16.91
CA LEU A 211 -2.08 15.14 17.45
C LEU A 211 -1.99 15.53 18.93
N LYS A 212 -1.31 14.69 19.72
CA LYS A 212 -1.09 14.98 21.16
C LYS A 212 -0.25 16.22 21.41
N ALA A 213 0.69 16.49 20.52
CA ALA A 213 1.50 17.70 20.57
C ALA A 213 0.75 18.96 20.10
N GLY A 214 -0.52 18.82 19.67
CA GLY A 214 -1.39 19.93 19.29
C GLY A 214 -1.43 20.26 17.81
N VAL A 215 -0.90 19.38 16.93
CA VAL A 215 -1.05 19.55 15.48
C VAL A 215 -2.50 19.26 15.10
N PRO A 216 -3.23 20.20 14.44
CA PRO A 216 -4.60 20.00 14.03
C PRO A 216 -4.71 18.85 13.01
N ARG A 217 -5.82 18.11 13.05
CA ARG A 217 -6.05 16.97 12.18
C ARG A 217 -6.14 17.34 10.69
N ASP A 218 -6.78 18.43 10.41
CA ASP A 218 -6.97 18.98 9.05
C ASP A 218 -5.65 19.44 8.41
N LYS A 219 -4.63 19.71 9.21
CA LYS A 219 -3.27 20.04 8.77
C LYS A 219 -2.42 18.79 8.48
N MET A 220 -2.93 17.59 8.70
CA MET A 220 -2.16 16.36 8.52
C MET A 220 -2.65 15.51 7.35
N THR A 221 -1.72 15.08 6.52
CA THR A 221 -1.93 14.06 5.49
C THR A 221 -1.03 12.86 5.74
N ALA A 222 -1.53 11.65 5.51
CA ALA A 222 -0.80 10.43 5.77
C ALA A 222 -0.75 9.54 4.52
N SER A 223 0.41 8.98 4.24
CA SER A 223 0.60 8.01 3.17
C SER A 223 1.56 6.90 3.58
N ILE A 224 1.60 5.81 2.84
CA ILE A 224 2.48 4.68 3.13
C ILE A 224 3.22 4.25 1.87
N LYS A 225 4.50 3.89 2.03
CA LYS A 225 5.31 3.31 0.97
C LYS A 225 5.46 1.79 1.08
N GLY A 226 5.08 1.19 2.23
CA GLY A 226 5.31 -0.23 2.47
C GLY A 226 6.80 -0.54 2.63
N GLY A 227 7.26 -1.65 2.04
CA GLY A 227 8.68 -1.99 2.01
C GLY A 227 9.43 -1.14 0.99
N ASN A 228 10.52 -0.51 1.41
CA ASN A 228 11.42 0.25 0.53
C ASN A 228 12.89 -0.13 0.72
N SER A 229 13.73 0.29 -0.21
CA SER A 229 15.18 0.00 -0.24
C SER A 229 16.01 1.23 -0.62
N TYR A 230 15.51 2.43 -0.36
CA TYR A 230 16.15 3.67 -0.79
C TYR A 230 17.52 3.92 -0.16
N TYR A 231 17.67 3.55 1.12
CA TYR A 231 18.87 3.84 1.88
C TYR A 231 19.69 2.59 2.16
N LYS A 232 21.00 2.81 2.31
CA LYS A 232 21.95 1.82 2.86
C LYS A 232 22.60 2.41 4.12
N PRO A 233 22.73 1.66 5.21
CA PRO A 233 22.31 0.25 5.39
C PRO A 233 20.76 0.09 5.35
N TYR A 234 20.27 -1.12 5.04
CA TYR A 234 18.83 -1.38 4.91
C TYR A 234 18.01 -1.02 6.14
N THR A 235 18.63 -1.03 7.32
CA THR A 235 18.00 -0.62 8.58
C THR A 235 17.51 0.83 8.55
N ALA A 236 18.14 1.70 7.78
CA ALA A 236 17.74 3.09 7.60
C ALA A 236 16.36 3.23 6.92
N ASN A 237 15.86 2.19 6.24
CA ASN A 237 14.52 2.20 5.64
C ASN A 237 13.39 1.89 6.64
N ARG A 238 13.69 1.65 7.92
CA ARG A 238 12.72 1.43 9.01
C ARG A 238 12.31 2.75 9.63
N HIS A 239 11.74 3.65 8.84
CA HIS A 239 11.41 4.99 9.30
C HIS A 239 10.00 5.43 8.92
N THR A 240 9.52 6.46 9.57
CA THR A 240 8.44 7.32 9.09
C THR A 240 9.04 8.69 8.81
N CYS A 241 8.77 9.19 7.62
CA CYS A 241 9.19 10.51 7.18
C CYS A 241 8.07 11.51 7.46
N VAL A 242 8.41 12.66 8.02
CA VAL A 242 7.51 13.80 8.19
C VAL A 242 8.07 14.97 7.40
N MET A 243 7.24 15.54 6.55
CA MET A 243 7.57 16.72 5.75
C MET A 243 6.61 17.84 6.11
N LEU A 244 7.14 19.05 6.23
CA LEU A 244 6.39 20.27 6.43
C LEU A 244 6.26 21.00 5.09
N TYR A 245 5.09 21.58 4.84
CA TYR A 245 4.85 22.35 3.62
C TYR A 245 3.80 23.43 3.87
N LYS A 246 3.78 24.44 3.02
CA LYS A 246 2.76 25.48 3.04
C LYS A 246 1.93 25.36 1.76
N LYS A 247 0.62 25.25 1.90
CA LYS A 247 -0.28 25.40 0.75
C LYS A 247 -0.20 26.84 0.26
N LYS A 248 0.00 27.00 -1.04
CA LYS A 248 -0.08 28.32 -1.70
C LYS A 248 -1.52 28.78 -1.79
#